data_ee9c661d3dd06fa263d9913493f1a7dc
#
_entry.id   ee9c661d3dd06fa263d9913493f1a7dc
#
_cell.length_a   1.000
_cell.length_b   1.000
_cell.length_c   1.000
_cell.angle_alpha   90.00
_cell.angle_beta   90.00
_cell.angle_gamma   90.00
#
_symmetry.space_group_name_H-M   'P 1'
#
loop_
_entity.id
_entity.type
_entity.pdbx_description
1 polymer ?
#
loop_
_entity_poly.entity_id
_entity_poly.type
_entity_poly.pdbx_seq_one_letter_code
_entity_poly.pdbx_strand_id
1 'polypeptide(L)'
;MILRGNKSISQSSNALYVIDGIPMYNFGGGGGTEFDSRGATESIADINPEDIESMSVLTGAAAAALYGSEAANGAVMITTKKGQAGALKVTLSSNTEFLNPFVLPEFQNRYGTGLNGTRSGSGIYSWGEKLLPAARYGYTPNDYFETGHVYTNAVTVSGGTDKNQTYFSAASVNSDGIIPNNEYDRYNFTFRNTSYFLKDRLKLDASASYI
;
A
#
# COMPACT_ATOMS: atom_id res chain seq x y z
N MET A 1 2.75 6.74 7.68
CA MET A 1 2.02 8.02 7.44
C MET A 1 2.53 9.11 8.39
N ILE A 2 2.79 10.34 7.92
CA ILE A 2 3.25 11.47 8.74
C ILE A 2 2.09 12.45 8.91
N LEU A 3 1.70 12.75 10.17
CA LEU A 3 0.52 13.58 10.46
C LEU A 3 0.84 15.08 10.60
N ARG A 4 2.04 15.45 11.02
CA ARG A 4 2.44 16.84 11.31
C ARG A 4 3.85 17.20 10.85
N GLY A 5 4.30 16.67 9.71
CA GLY A 5 5.66 16.90 9.19
C GLY A 5 6.74 16.13 9.96
N ASN A 6 7.95 16.19 9.44
CA ASN A 6 9.10 15.54 10.06
C ASN A 6 9.54 16.29 11.32
N LYS A 7 9.50 15.62 12.46
CA LYS A 7 9.88 16.18 13.75
C LYS A 7 11.31 15.83 14.17
N SER A 8 11.88 14.80 13.59
CA SER A 8 13.22 14.31 13.90
C SER A 8 13.97 13.92 12.62
N ILE A 9 15.29 14.15 12.64
CA ILE A 9 16.19 13.72 11.57
C ILE A 9 16.62 12.26 11.78
N SER A 10 16.64 11.80 13.04
CA SER A 10 17.17 10.49 13.42
C SER A 10 16.09 9.46 13.82
N GLN A 11 14.86 9.90 14.07
CA GLN A 11 13.78 9.02 14.50
C GLN A 11 12.63 9.06 13.49
N SER A 12 11.87 7.95 13.42
CA SER A 12 10.65 7.89 12.61
C SER A 12 9.66 8.95 13.06
N SER A 13 9.10 9.70 12.10
CA SER A 13 8.01 10.65 12.32
C SER A 13 6.65 10.06 11.97
N ASN A 14 6.58 8.74 11.74
CA ASN A 14 5.36 8.03 11.38
C ASN A 14 4.39 7.95 12.56
N ALA A 15 3.10 8.03 12.26
CA ALA A 15 2.04 7.74 13.21
C ALA A 15 1.96 6.24 13.49
N LEU A 16 1.52 5.89 14.70
CA LEU A 16 1.21 4.51 15.07
C LEU A 16 -0.12 4.09 14.46
N TYR A 17 -0.18 2.89 13.88
CA TYR A 17 -1.44 2.29 13.46
C TYR A 17 -1.99 1.42 14.59
N VAL A 18 -3.29 1.57 14.86
CA VAL A 18 -4.00 0.81 15.88
C VAL A 18 -5.24 0.18 15.23
N ILE A 19 -5.29 -1.14 15.18
CA ILE A 19 -6.36 -1.90 14.55
C ILE A 19 -7.19 -2.56 15.65
N ASP A 20 -8.47 -2.23 15.73
CA ASP A 20 -9.41 -2.72 16.77
C ASP A 20 -8.85 -2.59 18.19
N GLY A 21 -8.10 -1.52 18.45
CA GLY A 21 -7.47 -1.25 19.76
C GLY A 21 -6.09 -1.89 19.96
N ILE A 22 -5.60 -2.68 19.01
CA ILE A 22 -4.28 -3.34 19.08
C ILE A 22 -3.27 -2.50 18.30
N PRO A 23 -2.18 -2.02 18.93
CA PRO A 23 -1.14 -1.28 18.23
C PRO A 23 -0.34 -2.20 17.31
N MET A 24 -0.16 -1.76 16.06
CA MET A 24 0.66 -2.43 15.05
C MET A 24 2.03 -1.76 15.01
N TYR A 25 3.03 -2.46 15.47
CA TYR A 25 4.40 -1.97 15.42
C TYR A 25 5.01 -2.26 14.05
N ASN A 26 5.51 -1.22 13.40
CA ASN A 26 6.30 -1.38 12.17
C ASN A 26 7.71 -1.84 12.55
N PHE A 27 7.96 -3.13 12.45
CA PHE A 27 9.30 -3.70 12.66
C PHE A 27 10.25 -3.47 11.46
N GLY A 28 9.76 -2.86 10.38
CA GLY A 28 10.48 -2.61 9.13
C GLY A 28 11.30 -1.33 9.10
N GLY A 29 11.93 -0.93 10.19
CA GLY A 29 12.76 0.27 10.30
C GLY A 29 14.24 -0.01 10.54
N GLY A 30 14.81 -1.01 9.90
CA GLY A 30 16.25 -1.17 9.88
C GLY A 30 16.88 0.04 9.18
N GLY A 31 17.82 0.74 9.83
CA GLY A 31 18.61 1.77 9.19
C GLY A 31 19.36 1.16 8.00
N GLY A 32 18.75 1.26 6.84
CA GLY A 32 19.31 0.75 5.61
C GLY A 32 20.58 1.52 5.26
N THR A 33 21.55 0.82 4.75
CA THR A 33 22.65 1.39 3.99
C THR A 33 22.07 2.14 2.79
N GLU A 34 22.85 2.99 2.16
CA GLU A 34 22.48 3.81 0.99
C GLU A 34 21.86 2.98 -0.17
N PHE A 35 22.05 1.66 -0.14
CA PHE A 35 21.58 0.68 -1.12
C PHE A 35 20.44 -0.23 -0.62
N ASP A 36 19.98 -0.04 0.61
CA ASP A 36 18.86 -0.82 1.14
C ASP A 36 17.54 -0.27 0.61
N SER A 37 16.59 -1.16 0.34
CA SER A 37 15.28 -0.78 -0.21
C SER A 37 14.56 0.15 0.77
N ARG A 38 14.55 1.42 0.47
CA ARG A 38 13.70 2.42 1.11
C ARG A 38 12.25 2.19 0.65
N GLY A 39 11.59 1.27 1.26
CA GLY A 39 10.24 0.91 0.84
C GLY A 39 9.72 -0.31 1.57
N ALA A 40 10.16 -0.53 2.82
CA ALA A 40 9.45 -1.47 3.67
C ALA A 40 7.98 -1.07 3.69
N THR A 41 7.14 -1.93 3.18
CA THR A 41 5.69 -1.76 3.20
C THR A 41 5.26 -1.56 4.65
N GLU A 42 4.53 -0.47 4.90
CA GLU A 42 3.89 -0.28 6.20
C GLU A 42 2.90 -1.44 6.37
N SER A 43 2.84 -2.06 7.56
CA SER A 43 1.92 -3.18 7.87
C SER A 43 0.45 -2.88 7.55
N ILE A 44 0.10 -1.61 7.44
CA ILE A 44 -1.23 -1.16 7.03
C ILE A 44 -1.55 -1.51 5.57
N ALA A 45 -0.55 -1.64 4.71
CA ALA A 45 -0.75 -1.97 3.30
C ALA A 45 -1.31 -3.38 3.11
N ASP A 46 -1.15 -4.24 4.12
CA ASP A 46 -1.63 -5.61 4.08
C ASP A 46 -3.12 -5.74 4.42
N ILE A 47 -3.73 -4.69 4.98
CA ILE A 47 -5.16 -4.70 5.31
C ILE A 47 -5.97 -4.49 4.03
N ASN A 48 -7.01 -5.32 3.87
CA ASN A 48 -7.99 -5.10 2.83
C ASN A 48 -8.85 -3.86 3.16
N PRO A 49 -8.86 -2.81 2.32
CA PRO A 49 -9.69 -1.62 2.54
C PRO A 49 -11.18 -1.93 2.70
N GLU A 50 -11.68 -2.99 2.06
CA GLU A 50 -13.07 -3.42 2.17
C GLU A 50 -13.44 -3.93 3.58
N ASP A 51 -12.45 -4.30 4.40
CA ASP A 51 -12.68 -4.75 5.78
C ASP A 51 -12.71 -3.58 6.77
N ILE A 52 -12.42 -2.37 6.34
CA ILE A 52 -12.42 -1.18 7.19
C ILE A 52 -13.84 -0.63 7.34
N GLU A 53 -14.28 -0.47 8.57
CA GLU A 53 -15.54 0.18 8.91
C GLU A 53 -15.36 1.69 9.08
N SER A 54 -14.32 2.08 9.84
CA SER A 54 -14.04 3.48 10.08
C SER A 54 -12.56 3.72 10.39
N MET A 55 -12.11 4.94 10.11
CA MET A 55 -10.78 5.41 10.46
C MET A 55 -10.91 6.72 11.24
N SER A 56 -10.12 6.86 12.31
CA SER A 56 -10.00 8.10 13.05
C SER A 56 -8.55 8.39 13.40
N VAL A 57 -8.21 9.69 13.49
CA VAL A 57 -6.84 10.12 13.75
C VAL A 57 -6.78 10.79 15.12
N LEU A 58 -5.90 10.26 15.98
CA LEU A 58 -5.58 10.88 17.25
C LEU A 58 -4.28 11.70 17.13
N THR A 59 -4.32 12.92 17.62
CA THR A 59 -3.13 13.78 17.65
C THR A 59 -2.18 13.36 18.78
N GLY A 60 -0.88 13.71 18.63
CA GLY A 60 0.22 13.19 19.43
C GLY A 60 -0.02 13.08 20.94
N ALA A 61 -0.52 14.15 21.60
CA ALA A 61 -0.74 14.13 23.04
C ALA A 61 -1.84 13.12 23.47
N ALA A 62 -2.96 13.08 22.75
CA ALA A 62 -4.05 12.15 23.02
C ALA A 62 -3.65 10.70 22.69
N ALA A 63 -2.93 10.51 21.60
CA ALA A 63 -2.43 9.19 21.20
C ALA A 63 -1.38 8.67 22.21
N ALA A 64 -0.44 9.53 22.64
CA ALA A 64 0.59 9.16 23.61
C ALA A 64 0.01 8.81 25.00
N ALA A 65 -1.09 9.45 25.40
CA ALA A 65 -1.79 9.12 26.63
C ALA A 65 -2.41 7.72 26.63
N LEU A 66 -2.82 7.22 25.46
CA LEU A 66 -3.46 5.90 25.30
C LEU A 66 -2.47 4.79 24.98
N TYR A 67 -1.48 5.08 24.15
CA TYR A 67 -0.57 4.07 23.55
C TYR A 67 0.90 4.30 23.85
N GLY A 68 1.22 5.26 24.74
CA GLY A 68 2.60 5.52 25.15
C GLY A 68 3.43 6.28 24.13
N SER A 69 4.77 6.22 24.32
CA SER A 69 5.76 6.98 23.54
C SER A 69 5.74 6.67 22.04
N GLU A 70 5.38 5.45 21.65
CA GLU A 70 5.29 5.03 20.25
C GLU A 70 4.25 5.83 19.46
N ALA A 71 3.22 6.32 20.15
CA ALA A 71 2.18 7.14 19.56
C ALA A 71 2.44 8.65 19.69
N ALA A 72 3.65 9.08 20.07
CA ALA A 72 4.00 10.50 20.26
C ALA A 72 3.81 11.34 18.97
N ASN A 73 3.92 10.72 17.81
CA ASN A 73 3.67 11.35 16.50
C ASN A 73 2.19 11.33 16.07
N GLY A 74 1.32 10.75 16.90
CA GLY A 74 -0.09 10.51 16.65
C GLY A 74 -0.38 9.05 16.36
N ALA A 75 -1.67 8.70 16.30
CA ALA A 75 -2.13 7.36 15.97
C ALA A 75 -3.28 7.42 14.97
N VAL A 76 -3.28 6.46 14.06
CA VAL A 76 -4.40 6.18 13.15
C VAL A 76 -5.14 4.96 13.68
N MET A 77 -6.36 5.21 14.16
CA MET A 77 -7.24 4.18 14.69
C MET A 77 -8.07 3.60 13.55
N ILE A 78 -8.00 2.31 13.35
CA ILE A 78 -8.75 1.59 12.33
C ILE A 78 -9.70 0.63 13.04
N THR A 79 -10.97 0.74 12.72
CA THR A 79 -12.00 -0.20 13.19
C THR A 79 -12.37 -1.09 12.02
N THR A 80 -12.29 -2.40 12.22
CA THR A 80 -12.67 -3.37 11.18
C THR A 80 -14.16 -3.71 11.24
N LYS A 81 -14.73 -4.10 10.10
CA LYS A 81 -16.12 -4.51 9.98
C LYS A 81 -16.41 -5.73 10.86
N LYS A 82 -17.62 -5.75 11.41
CA LYS A 82 -18.15 -6.83 12.25
C LYS A 82 -19.36 -7.44 11.57
N GLY A 83 -19.72 -8.64 12.00
CA GLY A 83 -21.00 -9.23 11.69
C GLY A 83 -22.13 -8.34 12.20
N GLN A 84 -23.23 -8.32 11.50
CA GLN A 84 -24.45 -7.60 11.89
C GLN A 84 -25.60 -8.58 12.08
N ALA A 85 -26.46 -8.31 13.08
CA ALA A 85 -27.69 -9.07 13.24
C ALA A 85 -28.61 -8.80 12.05
N GLY A 86 -29.23 -9.84 11.51
CA GLY A 86 -30.15 -9.77 10.39
C GLY A 86 -29.90 -10.83 9.32
N ALA A 87 -30.55 -10.66 8.18
CA ALA A 87 -30.41 -11.56 7.06
C ALA A 87 -28.98 -11.56 6.51
N LEU A 88 -28.59 -12.68 5.94
CA LEU A 88 -27.28 -12.83 5.28
C LEU A 88 -27.14 -11.79 4.16
N LYS A 89 -26.12 -10.96 4.29
CA LYS A 89 -25.73 -9.96 3.27
C LYS A 89 -24.44 -10.39 2.62
N VAL A 90 -24.46 -10.51 1.30
CA VAL A 90 -23.30 -10.78 0.47
C VAL A 90 -23.01 -9.54 -0.36
N THR A 91 -21.78 -9.06 -0.33
CA THR A 91 -21.32 -7.94 -1.14
C THR A 91 -20.15 -8.40 -1.99
N LEU A 92 -20.22 -8.12 -3.28
CA LEU A 92 -19.14 -8.34 -4.24
C LEU A 92 -18.62 -6.98 -4.69
N SER A 93 -17.32 -6.81 -4.66
CA SER A 93 -16.61 -5.63 -5.13
C SER A 93 -15.57 -6.06 -6.15
N SER A 94 -15.52 -5.36 -7.27
CA SER A 94 -14.51 -5.60 -8.31
C SER A 94 -14.06 -4.26 -8.87
N ASN A 95 -12.75 -4.03 -8.87
CA ASN A 95 -12.12 -2.84 -9.42
C ASN A 95 -11.03 -3.26 -10.41
N THR A 96 -10.97 -2.57 -11.53
CA THR A 96 -9.93 -2.76 -12.55
C THR A 96 -9.31 -1.41 -12.88
N GLU A 97 -7.99 -1.34 -12.77
CA GLU A 97 -7.22 -0.14 -13.07
C GLU A 97 -6.23 -0.43 -14.20
N PHE A 98 -6.05 0.55 -15.08
CA PHE A 98 -5.05 0.53 -16.14
C PHE A 98 -4.04 1.64 -15.87
N LEU A 99 -2.76 1.28 -15.84
CA LEU A 99 -1.68 2.19 -15.54
C LEU A 99 -0.82 2.40 -16.77
N ASN A 100 -0.60 3.66 -17.12
CA ASN A 100 0.31 4.04 -18.20
C ASN A 100 1.22 5.18 -17.71
N PRO A 101 2.47 5.24 -18.14
CA PRO A 101 3.34 6.37 -17.80
C PRO A 101 2.75 7.67 -18.37
N PHE A 102 2.60 8.67 -17.50
CA PHE A 102 1.98 9.95 -17.88
C PHE A 102 2.97 10.91 -18.53
N VAL A 103 4.18 11.01 -17.97
CA VAL A 103 5.24 11.89 -18.46
C VAL A 103 6.54 11.11 -18.50
N LEU A 104 7.15 11.07 -19.66
CA LEU A 104 8.47 10.49 -19.88
C LEU A 104 9.44 11.56 -20.38
N PRO A 105 10.74 11.46 -20.08
CA PRO A 105 11.73 12.40 -20.59
C PRO A 105 11.85 12.29 -22.10
N GLU A 106 11.90 13.44 -22.76
CA GLU A 106 12.23 13.51 -24.18
C GLU A 106 13.74 13.53 -24.34
N PHE A 107 14.28 12.56 -25.07
CA PHE A 107 15.71 12.50 -25.37
C PHE A 107 16.02 13.17 -26.72
N GLN A 108 17.15 13.85 -26.76
CA GLN A 108 17.67 14.35 -28.02
C GLN A 108 18.28 13.19 -28.83
N ASN A 109 18.00 13.13 -30.13
CA ASN A 109 18.49 12.12 -31.06
C ASN A 109 19.34 12.75 -32.21
N ARG A 110 19.91 13.96 -31.98
CA ARG A 110 20.69 14.68 -32.96
C ARG A 110 22.19 14.44 -32.85
N TYR A 111 22.67 14.23 -31.61
CA TYR A 111 24.07 14.06 -31.29
C TYR A 111 24.29 12.73 -30.59
N GLY A 112 25.44 12.10 -30.88
CA GLY A 112 25.82 10.85 -30.21
C GLY A 112 26.46 11.08 -28.85
N THR A 113 26.89 9.99 -28.23
CA THR A 113 27.62 10.03 -26.94
C THR A 113 28.97 10.73 -27.12
N GLY A 114 29.32 11.57 -26.16
CA GLY A 114 30.58 12.30 -26.15
C GLY A 114 30.46 13.74 -25.66
N LEU A 115 31.55 14.49 -25.76
CA LEU A 115 31.63 15.87 -25.29
C LEU A 115 32.38 16.72 -26.38
N ASN A 116 31.99 18.01 -26.50
CA ASN A 116 32.62 18.98 -27.39
C ASN A 116 32.68 18.53 -28.87
N GLY A 117 31.65 17.84 -29.34
CA GLY A 117 31.58 17.36 -30.72
C GLY A 117 32.43 16.12 -31.01
N THR A 118 33.07 15.53 -30.02
CA THR A 118 33.92 14.33 -30.17
C THR A 118 33.21 13.12 -29.57
N ARG A 119 33.20 12.03 -30.32
CA ARG A 119 32.59 10.76 -29.88
C ARG A 119 33.40 10.15 -28.74
N SER A 120 32.71 9.74 -27.68
CA SER A 120 33.28 8.93 -26.59
C SER A 120 32.37 7.72 -26.31
N GLY A 121 32.94 6.54 -26.30
CA GLY A 121 32.20 5.30 -26.05
C GLY A 121 31.79 5.06 -24.61
N SER A 122 32.32 5.82 -23.65
CA SER A 122 32.08 5.64 -22.20
C SER A 122 31.55 6.89 -21.50
N GLY A 123 31.10 7.88 -22.26
CA GLY A 123 30.63 9.15 -21.69
C GLY A 123 29.18 9.13 -21.29
N ILE A 124 28.88 9.75 -20.15
CA ILE A 124 27.52 10.05 -19.70
C ILE A 124 26.93 11.28 -20.44
N TYR A 125 27.69 11.91 -21.31
CA TYR A 125 27.27 13.10 -22.03
C TYR A 125 26.79 12.76 -23.43
N SER A 126 25.80 13.48 -23.93
CA SER A 126 25.20 13.34 -25.27
C SER A 126 25.51 14.56 -26.16
N TRP A 127 26.77 15.03 -26.12
CA TRP A 127 27.25 16.20 -26.85
C TRP A 127 28.44 15.83 -27.78
N GLY A 128 28.40 14.63 -28.34
CA GLY A 128 29.37 14.13 -29.27
C GLY A 128 29.12 14.60 -30.70
N GLU A 129 29.57 13.82 -31.69
CA GLU A 129 29.37 14.10 -33.10
C GLU A 129 27.90 14.10 -33.50
N LYS A 130 27.54 14.91 -34.47
CA LYS A 130 26.20 14.94 -35.06
C LYS A 130 25.91 13.62 -35.76
N LEU A 131 24.84 12.99 -35.37
CA LEU A 131 24.39 11.73 -35.96
C LEU A 131 23.93 11.92 -37.41
N LEU A 132 24.32 11.00 -38.29
CA LEU A 132 23.76 10.91 -39.63
C LEU A 132 22.29 10.56 -39.57
N PRO A 133 21.45 10.98 -40.54
CA PRO A 133 20.02 10.66 -40.55
C PRO A 133 19.72 9.16 -40.42
N ALA A 134 20.52 8.31 -41.04
CA ALA A 134 20.37 6.85 -40.95
C ALA A 134 20.75 6.24 -39.59
N ALA A 135 21.53 6.97 -38.78
CA ALA A 135 21.92 6.53 -37.42
C ALA A 135 21.05 7.11 -36.31
N ARG A 136 20.00 7.87 -36.65
CA ARG A 136 19.03 8.41 -35.72
C ARG A 136 17.97 7.35 -35.41
N TYR A 137 18.38 6.27 -34.77
CA TYR A 137 17.43 5.33 -34.20
C TYR A 137 16.78 6.02 -32.99
N GLY A 138 15.53 6.43 -33.16
CA GLY A 138 14.76 7.02 -32.09
C GLY A 138 14.46 5.96 -31.02
N TYR A 139 15.26 5.89 -29.96
CA TYR A 139 14.82 5.26 -28.73
C TYR A 139 13.79 6.19 -28.08
N THR A 140 12.61 5.69 -27.91
CA THR A 140 11.58 6.36 -27.11
C THR A 140 11.48 5.60 -25.77
N PRO A 141 11.60 6.28 -24.63
CA PRO A 141 11.41 5.63 -23.33
C PRO A 141 10.10 4.86 -23.21
N ASN A 142 9.11 5.26 -23.99
CA ASN A 142 7.79 4.62 -24.02
C ASN A 142 7.84 3.16 -24.49
N ASP A 143 8.81 2.80 -25.33
CA ASP A 143 8.97 1.44 -25.88
C ASP A 143 9.40 0.42 -24.80
N TYR A 144 9.88 0.91 -23.66
CA TYR A 144 10.26 0.06 -22.52
C TYR A 144 9.09 -0.26 -21.60
N PHE A 145 8.11 0.62 -21.52
CA PHE A 145 7.01 0.48 -20.58
C PHE A 145 5.84 -0.26 -21.20
N GLU A 146 5.19 -1.06 -20.38
CA GLU A 146 3.96 -1.77 -20.71
C GLU A 146 2.75 -1.09 -20.05
N THR A 147 1.55 -1.43 -20.49
CA THR A 147 0.35 -1.02 -19.77
C THR A 147 0.18 -1.92 -18.55
N GLY A 148 0.30 -1.33 -17.38
CA GLY A 148 0.05 -2.05 -16.13
C GLY A 148 -1.44 -2.28 -15.88
N HIS A 149 -1.77 -3.34 -15.17
CA HIS A 149 -3.13 -3.73 -14.82
C HIS A 149 -3.21 -4.01 -13.31
N VAL A 150 -4.24 -3.53 -12.65
CA VAL A 150 -4.53 -3.90 -11.27
C VAL A 150 -5.97 -4.41 -11.18
N TYR A 151 -6.12 -5.66 -10.78
CA TYR A 151 -7.40 -6.29 -10.54
C TYR A 151 -7.59 -6.49 -9.05
N THR A 152 -8.56 -5.79 -8.48
CA THR A 152 -8.93 -5.94 -7.08
C THR A 152 -10.33 -6.53 -7.00
N ASN A 153 -10.46 -7.72 -6.45
CA ASN A 153 -11.74 -8.38 -6.26
C ASN A 153 -11.92 -8.71 -4.78
N ALA A 154 -13.11 -8.46 -4.27
CA ALA A 154 -13.44 -8.79 -2.89
C ALA A 154 -14.86 -9.33 -2.78
N VAL A 155 -15.04 -10.28 -1.88
CA VAL A 155 -16.32 -10.78 -1.44
C VAL A 155 -16.41 -10.64 0.06
N THR A 156 -17.52 -10.08 0.54
CA THR A 156 -17.81 -9.99 1.97
C THR A 156 -19.15 -10.64 2.27
N VAL A 157 -19.21 -11.39 3.35
CA VAL A 157 -20.41 -12.07 3.82
C VAL A 157 -20.62 -11.69 5.28
N SER A 158 -21.77 -11.14 5.58
CA SER A 158 -22.11 -10.68 6.94
C SER A 158 -23.55 -11.08 7.26
N GLY A 159 -23.77 -11.56 8.47
CA GLY A 159 -25.09 -11.93 8.94
C GLY A 159 -25.07 -12.55 10.31
N GLY A 160 -26.25 -12.84 10.84
CA GLY A 160 -26.38 -13.51 12.12
C GLY A 160 -27.64 -13.14 12.89
N THR A 161 -27.66 -13.54 14.14
CA THR A 161 -28.70 -13.23 15.09
C THR A 161 -28.22 -12.19 16.11
N ASP A 162 -29.11 -11.71 16.98
CA ASP A 162 -28.74 -10.81 18.08
C ASP A 162 -27.66 -11.42 18.99
N LYS A 163 -27.57 -12.75 19.05
CA LYS A 163 -26.64 -13.47 19.92
C LYS A 163 -25.38 -13.99 19.23
N ASN A 164 -25.41 -14.12 17.92
CA ASN A 164 -24.26 -14.61 17.17
C ASN A 164 -24.20 -13.89 15.82
N GLN A 165 -23.11 -13.17 15.59
CA GLN A 165 -22.90 -12.37 14.40
C GLN A 165 -21.60 -12.79 13.75
N THR A 166 -21.62 -13.05 12.47
CA THR A 166 -20.45 -13.51 11.72
C THR A 166 -20.16 -12.55 10.56
N TYR A 167 -18.89 -12.28 10.37
CA TYR A 167 -18.33 -11.57 9.22
C TYR A 167 -17.25 -12.43 8.60
N PHE A 168 -17.29 -12.54 7.30
CA PHE A 168 -16.25 -13.17 6.49
C PHE A 168 -15.93 -12.29 5.30
N SER A 169 -14.65 -12.14 4.97
CA SER A 169 -14.20 -11.53 3.73
C SER A 169 -13.09 -12.33 3.08
N ALA A 170 -13.06 -12.26 1.77
CA ALA A 170 -11.96 -12.75 0.94
C ALA A 170 -11.70 -11.71 -0.14
N ALA A 171 -10.43 -11.36 -0.33
CA ALA A 171 -10.03 -10.42 -1.36
C ALA A 171 -8.78 -10.88 -2.09
N SER A 172 -8.69 -10.54 -3.37
CA SER A 172 -7.50 -10.70 -4.19
C SER A 172 -7.10 -9.38 -4.82
N VAL A 173 -5.81 -9.10 -4.84
CA VAL A 173 -5.21 -8.03 -5.62
C VAL A 173 -4.16 -8.69 -6.51
N ASN A 174 -4.33 -8.56 -7.81
CA ASN A 174 -3.38 -9.02 -8.81
C ASN A 174 -2.95 -7.79 -9.61
N SER A 175 -1.68 -7.50 -9.61
CA SER A 175 -1.13 -6.28 -10.19
C SER A 175 0.07 -6.58 -11.08
N ASP A 176 -0.04 -6.19 -12.34
CA ASP A 176 1.07 -6.11 -13.26
C ASP A 176 1.50 -4.65 -13.38
N GLY A 177 2.76 -4.36 -13.09
CA GLY A 177 3.30 -3.02 -13.15
C GLY A 177 3.53 -2.53 -14.57
N ILE A 178 3.85 -1.25 -14.72
CA ILE A 178 4.24 -0.66 -16.02
C ILE A 178 5.66 -1.04 -16.46
N ILE A 179 6.44 -1.66 -15.58
CA ILE A 179 7.79 -2.14 -15.86
C ILE A 179 7.70 -3.64 -16.12
N PRO A 180 8.29 -4.16 -17.22
CA PRO A 180 8.27 -5.60 -17.52
C PRO A 180 8.74 -6.46 -16.34
N ASN A 181 8.06 -7.58 -16.10
CA ASN A 181 8.32 -8.53 -15.02
C ASN A 181 8.15 -7.96 -13.59
N ASN A 182 7.32 -6.95 -13.43
CA ASN A 182 6.95 -6.43 -12.12
C ASN A 182 5.50 -6.84 -11.80
N GLU A 183 5.37 -7.93 -11.06
CA GLU A 183 4.08 -8.51 -10.67
C GLU A 183 3.95 -8.48 -9.15
N TYR A 184 2.73 -8.30 -8.67
CA TYR A 184 2.39 -8.35 -7.25
C TYR A 184 1.03 -8.98 -7.05
N ASP A 185 1.02 -10.07 -6.29
CA ASP A 185 -0.20 -10.77 -5.91
C ASP A 185 -0.39 -10.73 -4.40
N ARG A 186 -1.64 -10.49 -3.98
CA ARG A 186 -2.01 -10.53 -2.57
C ARG A 186 -3.39 -11.14 -2.41
N TYR A 187 -3.52 -12.02 -1.43
CA TYR A 187 -4.77 -12.67 -1.07
C TYR A 187 -5.03 -12.45 0.42
N ASN A 188 -6.18 -11.88 0.75
CA ASN A 188 -6.59 -11.60 2.11
C ASN A 188 -7.80 -12.44 2.46
N PHE A 189 -7.79 -13.04 3.64
CA PHE A 189 -8.93 -13.75 4.21
C PHE A 189 -9.16 -13.26 5.63
N THR A 190 -10.36 -12.80 5.94
CA THR A 190 -10.73 -12.33 7.27
C THR A 190 -11.99 -13.05 7.74
N PHE A 191 -11.93 -13.55 8.96
CA PHE A 191 -13.08 -14.13 9.64
C PHE A 191 -13.23 -13.48 10.99
N ARG A 192 -14.45 -13.08 11.34
CA ARG A 192 -14.78 -12.54 12.65
C ARG A 192 -16.12 -13.06 13.13
N ASN A 193 -16.17 -13.49 14.38
CA ASN A 193 -17.41 -13.90 15.04
C ASN A 193 -17.56 -13.21 16.38
N THR A 194 -18.72 -12.63 16.59
CA THR A 194 -19.12 -12.05 17.89
C THR A 194 -20.29 -12.85 18.44
N SER A 195 -20.10 -13.42 19.62
CA SER A 195 -21.13 -14.25 20.29
C SER A 195 -21.42 -13.75 21.70
N TYR A 196 -22.69 -13.74 22.05
CA TYR A 196 -23.19 -13.35 23.38
C TYR A 196 -23.74 -14.57 24.11
N PHE A 197 -23.23 -14.80 25.33
CA PHE A 197 -23.58 -15.92 26.17
C PHE A 197 -24.15 -15.45 27.53
N LEU A 198 -24.71 -16.37 28.27
CA LEU A 198 -25.18 -16.15 29.64
C LEU A 198 -26.12 -14.93 29.79
N LYS A 199 -27.08 -14.77 28.89
CA LYS A 199 -28.01 -13.62 28.87
C LYS A 199 -27.23 -12.29 28.74
N ASP A 200 -26.34 -12.24 27.80
CA ASP A 200 -25.49 -11.08 27.41
C ASP A 200 -24.46 -10.65 28.46
N ARG A 201 -24.22 -11.50 29.49
CA ARG A 201 -23.17 -11.22 30.48
C ARG A 201 -21.75 -11.56 29.99
N LEU A 202 -21.64 -12.42 28.98
CA LEU A 202 -20.35 -12.79 28.37
C LEU A 202 -20.42 -12.50 26.88
N LYS A 203 -19.56 -11.62 26.43
CA LYS A 203 -19.31 -11.35 25.01
C LYS A 203 -17.98 -11.96 24.60
N LEU A 204 -18.00 -12.81 23.58
CA LEU A 204 -16.82 -13.32 22.91
C LEU A 204 -16.74 -12.67 21.52
N ASP A 205 -15.65 -11.98 21.24
CA ASP A 205 -15.33 -11.39 19.91
C ASP A 205 -13.99 -11.98 19.46
N ALA A 206 -14.05 -12.85 18.47
CA ALA A 206 -12.87 -13.53 17.94
C ALA A 206 -12.70 -13.16 16.47
N SER A 207 -11.47 -12.80 16.09
CA SER A 207 -11.11 -12.52 14.70
C SER A 207 -9.84 -13.25 14.31
N ALA A 208 -9.77 -13.66 13.06
CA ALA A 208 -8.61 -14.24 12.44
C ALA A 208 -8.47 -13.66 11.03
N SER A 209 -7.26 -13.25 10.66
CA SER A 209 -6.94 -12.81 9.31
C SER A 209 -5.68 -13.53 8.82
N TYR A 210 -5.66 -13.80 7.53
CA TYR A 210 -4.54 -14.39 6.81
C TYR A 210 -4.27 -13.58 5.55
N ILE A 211 -3.00 -13.33 5.30
CA ILE A 211 -2.54 -12.55 4.13
C ILE A 211 -1.42 -13.31 3.46
#